data_9b29a53f3e59333bd9c6a6770313c121
#
_entry.id   9b29a53f3e59333bd9c6a6770313c121
#
_cell.length_a   1.000
_cell.length_b   1.000
_cell.length_c   1.000
_cell.angle_alpha   90.00
_cell.angle_beta   90.00
_cell.angle_gamma   90.00
#
_symmetry.space_group_name_H-M   'P 1'
#
loop_
_entity.id
_entity.type
_entity.pdbx_description
1 polymer ?
#
loop_
_entity_poly.entity_id
_entity_poly.type
_entity_poly.pdbx_seq_one_letter_code
_entity_poly.pdbx_strand_id
1 'polypeptide(L)'
;MKKLLYTVMCCCALASCTNLDSERYDAINPDFFPTNEKDAEALVVGGVYAPFRSAEYSGVFSTAHSFQVIGDMSTDIAVCCWVNDSWIPLTTHNWTPNHSYTTLNYTDYAKYLGTMTLTLDRISNVEMSDEKKALLMAETHLGRGWLAFLLYDFYGPIPIPTLEDLKNPLDEVIEPRATQEEMTNFIETELTESLKGLPTRTTQFGRFDKGLAYTILMKYYMHEKNWAKAEECGRELLKAEYGYGLMDRYADIFTLENEGNKEIIFACTEERGTNLQLWHDHALPGNYPTKNASI
;
A
#
# COMPACT_ATOMS: atom_id res chain seq x y z
N MET A 1 -11.52 9.82 69.90
CA MET A 1 -10.32 10.23 69.14
C MET A 1 -9.78 9.11 68.27
N LYS A 2 -9.53 7.89 68.78
CA LYS A 2 -8.97 6.79 67.92
C LYS A 2 -9.84 6.42 66.69
N LYS A 3 -11.17 6.39 66.82
CA LYS A 3 -12.06 6.11 65.67
C LYS A 3 -12.04 7.19 64.61
N LEU A 4 -11.91 8.45 64.96
CA LEU A 4 -11.80 9.58 64.02
C LEU A 4 -10.47 9.52 63.26
N LEU A 5 -9.37 9.10 63.93
CA LEU A 5 -8.07 8.95 63.32
C LEU A 5 -8.05 7.81 62.24
N TYR A 6 -8.73 6.71 62.49
CA TYR A 6 -8.89 5.61 61.54
C TYR A 6 -9.70 6.02 60.33
N THR A 7 -10.76 6.79 60.54
CA THR A 7 -11.61 7.29 59.43
C THR A 7 -10.85 8.24 58.51
N VAL A 8 -10.07 9.18 59.09
CA VAL A 8 -9.21 10.10 58.31
C VAL A 8 -8.12 9.34 57.57
N MET A 9 -7.51 8.32 58.21
CA MET A 9 -6.44 7.52 57.58
C MET A 9 -7.00 6.65 56.45
N CYS A 10 -8.23 6.13 56.55
CA CYS A 10 -8.91 5.42 55.47
C CYS A 10 -9.28 6.34 54.28
N CYS A 11 -9.74 7.57 54.53
CA CYS A 11 -10.02 8.55 53.48
C CYS A 11 -8.79 9.02 52.75
N CYS A 12 -7.63 9.16 53.42
CA CYS A 12 -6.37 9.50 52.76
C CYS A 12 -5.81 8.36 51.91
N ALA A 13 -6.08 7.09 52.26
CA ALA A 13 -5.67 5.93 51.43
C ALA A 13 -6.50 5.76 50.13
N LEU A 14 -7.70 6.33 50.07
CA LEU A 14 -8.55 6.31 48.87
C LEU A 14 -8.23 7.44 47.88
N ALA A 15 -7.43 8.43 48.26
CA ALA A 15 -7.02 9.56 47.42
C ALA A 15 -5.69 9.31 46.65
N SER A 16 -5.09 8.14 46.82
CA SER A 16 -3.71 7.87 46.32
C SER A 16 -3.61 7.29 44.91
N CYS A 17 -4.68 7.24 44.15
CA CYS A 17 -4.62 6.73 42.75
C CYS A 17 -5.35 7.70 41.82
N THR A 18 -4.72 8.82 41.50
CA THR A 18 -5.33 9.81 40.61
C THR A 18 -4.59 10.07 39.30
N ASN A 19 -3.63 9.27 38.96
CA ASN A 19 -3.07 9.34 37.62
C ASN A 19 -3.20 7.97 36.94
N LEU A 20 -4.34 7.76 36.27
CA LEU A 20 -4.65 6.59 35.43
C LEU A 20 -4.15 6.81 33.99
N ASP A 21 -3.56 7.95 33.70
CA ASP A 21 -2.92 8.20 32.43
C ASP A 21 -1.56 7.51 32.42
N SER A 22 -1.58 6.24 32.10
CA SER A 22 -0.33 5.51 31.81
C SER A 22 0.19 6.00 30.47
N GLU A 23 1.30 6.71 30.49
CA GLU A 23 2.07 6.94 29.27
C GLU A 23 2.45 5.58 28.69
N ARG A 24 1.89 5.25 27.52
CA ARG A 24 2.23 4.02 26.81
C ARG A 24 3.56 4.25 26.09
N TYR A 25 4.63 3.67 26.62
CA TYR A 25 5.97 3.71 26.02
C TYR A 25 6.19 2.59 24.98
N ASP A 26 5.22 1.68 24.84
CA ASP A 26 5.27 0.49 24.00
C ASP A 26 4.56 0.68 22.65
N ALA A 27 3.90 1.80 22.44
CA ALA A 27 3.19 2.12 21.20
C ALA A 27 3.34 3.61 20.85
N ILE A 28 3.43 3.89 19.56
CA ILE A 28 3.36 5.27 19.04
C ILE A 28 1.97 5.80 19.36
N ASN A 29 1.90 6.83 20.22
CA ASN A 29 0.62 7.49 20.52
C ASN A 29 0.19 8.33 19.32
N PRO A 30 -0.96 8.05 18.71
CA PRO A 30 -1.43 8.76 17.52
C PRO A 30 -1.70 10.25 17.76
N ASP A 31 -1.91 10.67 19.04
CA ASP A 31 -2.12 12.08 19.39
C ASP A 31 -0.81 12.90 19.38
N PHE A 32 0.33 12.24 19.45
CA PHE A 32 1.66 12.85 19.49
C PHE A 32 2.56 12.46 18.31
N PHE A 33 2.04 11.79 17.29
CA PHE A 33 2.81 11.39 16.13
C PHE A 33 1.97 11.55 14.85
N PRO A 34 2.53 12.19 13.79
CA PRO A 34 3.88 12.75 13.63
C PRO A 34 4.02 14.16 14.23
N THR A 35 5.20 14.52 14.73
CA THR A 35 5.50 15.85 15.32
C THR A 35 6.42 16.72 14.48
N ASN A 36 7.13 16.12 13.54
CA ASN A 36 8.14 16.78 12.72
C ASN A 36 8.26 16.10 11.34
N GLU A 37 9.07 16.68 10.46
CA GLU A 37 9.29 16.19 9.09
C GLU A 37 9.76 14.73 9.03
N LYS A 38 10.67 14.32 9.92
CA LYS A 38 11.18 12.95 9.96
C LYS A 38 10.09 11.94 10.36
N ASP A 39 9.25 12.32 11.31
CA ASP A 39 8.11 11.52 11.73
C ASP A 39 7.08 11.39 10.61
N ALA A 40 6.81 12.49 9.90
CA ALA A 40 5.90 12.50 8.75
C ALA A 40 6.43 11.59 7.62
N GLU A 41 7.72 11.61 7.33
CA GLU A 41 8.34 10.70 6.38
C GLU A 41 8.24 9.24 6.84
N ALA A 42 8.49 8.94 8.10
CA ALA A 42 8.33 7.60 8.66
C ALA A 42 6.88 7.11 8.58
N LEU A 43 5.91 8.00 8.80
CA LEU A 43 4.48 7.70 8.64
C LEU A 43 4.14 7.33 7.19
N VAL A 44 4.66 8.07 6.20
CA VAL A 44 4.47 7.76 4.79
C VAL A 44 5.13 6.43 4.42
N VAL A 45 6.37 6.21 4.82
CA VAL A 45 7.06 4.94 4.55
C VAL A 45 6.32 3.75 5.16
N GLY A 46 5.89 3.84 6.39
CA GLY A 46 5.17 2.76 7.08
C GLY A 46 3.71 2.60 6.66
N GLY A 47 3.03 3.68 6.27
CA GLY A 47 1.59 3.67 5.97
C GLY A 47 1.26 3.60 4.48
N VAL A 48 2.09 4.20 3.62
CA VAL A 48 1.84 4.29 2.18
C VAL A 48 2.60 3.23 1.40
N TYR A 49 3.89 3.04 1.69
CA TYR A 49 4.72 2.05 0.98
C TYR A 49 4.53 0.62 1.47
N ALA A 50 4.08 0.43 2.72
CA ALA A 50 3.92 -0.89 3.30
C ALA A 50 3.08 -1.87 2.46
N PRO A 51 1.95 -1.50 1.82
CA PRO A 51 1.21 -2.42 0.95
C PRO A 51 1.91 -2.71 -0.38
N PHE A 52 2.82 -1.85 -0.86
CA PHE A 52 3.53 -2.01 -2.14
C PHE A 52 4.86 -2.74 -1.97
N ARG A 53 4.87 -3.79 -1.21
CA ARG A 53 6.04 -4.64 -0.97
C ARG A 53 5.84 -6.03 -1.55
N SER A 54 6.95 -6.74 -1.68
CA SER A 54 7.00 -8.14 -2.08
C SER A 54 7.45 -8.97 -0.88
N ALA A 55 6.50 -9.49 -0.12
CA ALA A 55 6.76 -10.44 0.95
C ALA A 55 5.98 -11.72 0.68
N GLU A 56 6.30 -12.82 1.34
CA GLU A 56 5.67 -14.11 1.05
C GLU A 56 4.14 -14.06 1.14
N TYR A 57 3.61 -13.50 2.22
CA TYR A 57 2.18 -13.50 2.52
C TYR A 57 1.58 -12.10 2.67
N SER A 58 2.26 -11.05 2.25
CA SER A 58 1.74 -9.70 2.38
C SER A 58 2.33 -8.74 1.35
N GLY A 59 1.50 -7.80 0.93
CA GLY A 59 1.86 -6.80 -0.07
C GLY A 59 1.28 -7.10 -1.45
N VAL A 60 1.08 -6.03 -2.20
CA VAL A 60 0.51 -6.06 -3.57
C VAL A 60 1.34 -6.94 -4.52
N PHE A 61 2.64 -7.05 -4.26
CA PHE A 61 3.59 -7.85 -5.06
C PHE A 61 4.01 -9.14 -4.33
N SER A 62 3.21 -9.60 -3.37
CA SER A 62 3.43 -10.85 -2.65
C SER A 62 3.57 -12.04 -3.61
N THR A 63 4.42 -12.99 -3.25
CA THR A 63 4.65 -14.21 -4.05
C THR A 63 3.55 -15.24 -3.90
N ALA A 64 2.78 -15.19 -2.82
CA ALA A 64 1.76 -16.20 -2.53
C ALA A 64 0.35 -15.82 -2.98
N HIS A 65 -0.10 -14.59 -2.74
CA HIS A 65 -1.49 -14.22 -3.00
C HIS A 65 -1.68 -12.75 -3.43
N SER A 66 -0.70 -12.20 -4.15
CA SER A 66 -0.86 -10.88 -4.78
C SER A 66 -2.00 -10.86 -5.80
N PHE A 67 -2.46 -9.67 -6.15
CA PHE A 67 -3.41 -9.49 -7.25
C PHE A 67 -2.89 -10.11 -8.56
N GLN A 68 -1.60 -9.98 -8.83
CA GLN A 68 -0.99 -10.61 -10.00
C GLN A 68 -1.08 -12.13 -9.95
N VAL A 69 -0.67 -12.75 -8.84
CA VAL A 69 -0.69 -14.21 -8.71
C VAL A 69 -2.11 -14.76 -8.80
N ILE A 70 -3.09 -14.11 -8.16
CA ILE A 70 -4.50 -14.50 -8.25
C ILE A 70 -5.00 -14.34 -9.68
N GLY A 71 -4.64 -13.25 -10.36
CA GLY A 71 -4.97 -13.01 -11.76
C GLY A 71 -4.38 -14.09 -12.68
N ASP A 72 -3.10 -14.38 -12.57
CA ASP A 72 -2.40 -15.36 -13.40
C ASP A 72 -2.95 -16.78 -13.17
N MET A 73 -3.23 -17.17 -11.91
CA MET A 73 -3.78 -18.48 -11.57
C MET A 73 -5.21 -18.71 -12.09
N SER A 74 -5.94 -17.66 -12.39
CA SER A 74 -7.28 -17.73 -12.99
C SER A 74 -7.27 -17.75 -14.52
N THR A 75 -6.10 -17.94 -15.14
CA THR A 75 -5.91 -17.99 -16.59
C THR A 75 -5.28 -19.32 -17.02
N ASP A 76 -5.01 -19.46 -18.31
CA ASP A 76 -4.33 -20.63 -18.91
C ASP A 76 -2.80 -20.52 -18.91
N ILE A 77 -2.24 -19.38 -18.44
CA ILE A 77 -0.78 -19.15 -18.42
C ILE A 77 -0.10 -19.71 -17.18
N ALA A 78 -0.85 -19.94 -16.10
CA ALA A 78 -0.28 -20.41 -14.84
C ALA A 78 -1.15 -21.45 -14.15
N VAL A 79 -0.51 -22.39 -13.47
CA VAL A 79 -1.17 -23.39 -12.64
C VAL A 79 -0.34 -23.62 -11.38
N CYS A 80 -0.99 -23.67 -10.22
CA CYS A 80 -0.33 -24.05 -8.98
C CYS A 80 -0.32 -25.58 -8.84
N CYS A 81 0.85 -26.17 -8.61
CA CYS A 81 1.00 -27.59 -8.35
C CYS A 81 0.65 -28.00 -6.90
N TRP A 82 0.42 -27.04 -6.03
CA TRP A 82 0.04 -27.30 -4.65
C TRP A 82 -1.46 -27.59 -4.56
N VAL A 83 -1.75 -28.76 -4.06
CA VAL A 83 -3.13 -29.24 -3.88
C VAL A 83 -3.65 -28.68 -2.55
N ASN A 84 -4.28 -27.53 -2.57
CA ASN A 84 -4.94 -26.95 -1.41
C ASN A 84 -6.19 -26.14 -1.80
N ASP A 85 -7.00 -25.82 -0.79
CA ASP A 85 -8.28 -25.14 -0.96
C ASP A 85 -8.15 -23.66 -1.36
N SER A 86 -6.95 -23.10 -1.35
CA SER A 86 -6.71 -21.71 -1.74
C SER A 86 -6.34 -21.59 -3.23
N TRP A 87 -5.64 -22.56 -3.80
CA TRP A 87 -5.15 -22.51 -5.17
C TRP A 87 -6.05 -23.22 -6.18
N ILE A 88 -6.57 -24.40 -5.82
CA ILE A 88 -7.41 -25.20 -6.72
C ILE A 88 -8.65 -24.42 -7.21
N PRO A 89 -9.39 -23.71 -6.35
CA PRO A 89 -10.54 -22.93 -6.79
C PRO A 89 -10.20 -21.86 -7.81
N LEU A 90 -9.03 -21.21 -7.72
CA LEU A 90 -8.59 -20.21 -8.70
C LEU A 90 -8.36 -20.84 -10.06
N THR A 91 -7.59 -21.92 -10.13
CA THR A 91 -7.28 -22.62 -11.39
C THR A 91 -8.52 -23.27 -12.03
N THR A 92 -9.47 -23.72 -11.23
CA THR A 92 -10.71 -24.37 -11.71
C THR A 92 -11.89 -23.41 -11.86
N HIS A 93 -11.70 -22.12 -11.61
CA HIS A 93 -12.74 -21.08 -11.61
C HIS A 93 -13.94 -21.41 -10.71
N ASN A 94 -13.69 -22.03 -9.57
CA ASN A 94 -14.71 -22.49 -8.63
C ASN A 94 -14.50 -21.90 -7.23
N TRP A 95 -14.26 -20.59 -7.16
CA TRP A 95 -14.17 -19.88 -5.88
C TRP A 95 -15.53 -19.40 -5.41
N THR A 96 -15.64 -19.20 -4.11
CA THR A 96 -16.81 -18.63 -3.45
C THR A 96 -16.48 -17.23 -2.91
N PRO A 97 -17.47 -16.43 -2.50
CA PRO A 97 -17.21 -15.14 -1.84
C PRO A 97 -16.33 -15.23 -0.60
N ASN A 98 -16.21 -16.42 0.02
CA ASN A 98 -15.39 -16.66 1.21
C ASN A 98 -14.01 -17.26 0.87
N HIS A 99 -13.57 -17.16 -0.38
CA HIS A 99 -12.25 -17.65 -0.78
C HIS A 99 -11.15 -16.92 0.00
N SER A 100 -10.23 -17.66 0.62
CA SER A 100 -9.27 -17.14 1.61
C SER A 100 -8.42 -15.99 1.06
N TYR A 101 -7.81 -16.16 -0.11
CA TYR A 101 -6.89 -15.15 -0.64
C TYR A 101 -7.62 -13.90 -1.14
N THR A 102 -8.79 -14.06 -1.77
CA THR A 102 -9.56 -12.89 -2.21
C THR A 102 -10.13 -12.11 -1.03
N THR A 103 -10.57 -12.80 0.03
CA THR A 103 -11.04 -12.15 1.26
C THR A 103 -9.90 -11.44 1.98
N LEU A 104 -8.74 -12.09 2.11
CA LEU A 104 -7.56 -11.51 2.76
C LEU A 104 -7.10 -10.23 2.05
N ASN A 105 -6.95 -10.28 0.72
CA ASN A 105 -6.55 -9.11 -0.05
C ASN A 105 -7.53 -7.95 0.10
N TYR A 106 -8.83 -8.22 0.06
CA TYR A 106 -9.83 -7.17 0.28
C TYR A 106 -9.66 -6.52 1.65
N THR A 107 -9.59 -7.34 2.70
CA THR A 107 -9.52 -6.85 4.09
C THR A 107 -8.24 -6.05 4.35
N ASP A 108 -7.09 -6.58 3.93
CA ASP A 108 -5.80 -5.96 4.18
C ASP A 108 -5.65 -4.66 3.39
N TYR A 109 -6.03 -4.65 2.12
CA TYR A 109 -5.84 -3.47 1.29
C TYR A 109 -6.87 -2.38 1.56
N ALA A 110 -8.10 -2.72 1.91
CA ALA A 110 -9.07 -1.74 2.39
C ALA A 110 -8.60 -1.06 3.70
N LYS A 111 -7.97 -1.81 4.60
CA LYS A 111 -7.35 -1.26 5.81
C LYS A 111 -6.22 -0.28 5.49
N TYR A 112 -5.35 -0.60 4.52
CA TYR A 112 -4.30 0.33 4.10
C TYR A 112 -4.86 1.58 3.44
N LEU A 113 -5.96 1.48 2.70
CA LEU A 113 -6.65 2.65 2.13
C LEU A 113 -7.12 3.61 3.23
N GLY A 114 -7.69 3.08 4.32
CA GLY A 114 -8.02 3.86 5.52
C GLY A 114 -6.79 4.48 6.17
N THR A 115 -5.70 3.71 6.30
CA THR A 115 -4.42 4.22 6.85
C THR A 115 -3.89 5.40 6.03
N MET A 116 -3.94 5.34 4.71
CA MET A 116 -3.50 6.44 3.83
C MET A 116 -4.41 7.68 3.96
N THR A 117 -5.71 7.48 4.19
CA THR A 117 -6.64 8.58 4.46
C THR A 117 -6.26 9.33 5.73
N LEU A 118 -5.96 8.61 6.82
CA LEU A 118 -5.47 9.22 8.06
C LEU A 118 -4.07 9.84 7.89
N THR A 119 -3.23 9.25 7.05
CA THR A 119 -1.88 9.78 6.78
C THR A 119 -1.95 11.16 6.14
N LEU A 120 -2.83 11.38 5.15
CA LEU A 120 -3.05 12.70 4.54
C LEU A 120 -3.43 13.76 5.58
N ASP A 121 -4.39 13.46 6.45
CA ASP A 121 -4.81 14.38 7.52
C ASP A 121 -3.64 14.71 8.46
N ARG A 122 -2.90 13.70 8.91
CA ARG A 122 -1.81 13.89 9.86
C ARG A 122 -0.65 14.71 9.27
N ILE A 123 -0.22 14.41 8.04
CA ILE A 123 0.85 15.15 7.37
C ILE A 123 0.47 16.61 7.17
N SER A 124 -0.79 16.90 6.84
CA SER A 124 -1.27 18.27 6.61
C SER A 124 -1.04 19.19 7.81
N ASN A 125 -1.07 18.61 9.01
CA ASN A 125 -0.94 19.32 10.29
C ASN A 125 0.50 19.42 10.82
N VAL A 126 1.49 18.79 10.19
CA VAL A 126 2.90 18.84 10.61
C VAL A 126 3.59 20.06 10.03
N GLU A 127 4.37 20.76 10.86
CA GLU A 127 5.26 21.83 10.40
C GLU A 127 6.50 21.25 9.71
N MET A 128 6.68 21.58 8.45
CA MET A 128 7.83 21.18 7.62
C MET A 128 7.94 22.13 6.42
N SER A 129 8.98 21.96 5.60
CA SER A 129 9.09 22.73 4.35
C SER A 129 7.93 22.42 3.41
N ASP A 130 7.48 23.43 2.66
CA ASP A 130 6.37 23.27 1.68
C ASP A 130 6.70 22.23 0.64
N GLU A 131 7.95 22.16 0.19
CA GLU A 131 8.43 21.17 -0.78
C GLU A 131 8.31 19.74 -0.24
N LYS A 132 8.77 19.51 1.01
CA LYS A 132 8.68 18.19 1.64
C LYS A 132 7.23 17.78 1.88
N LYS A 133 6.40 18.71 2.34
CA LYS A 133 4.97 18.48 2.55
C LYS A 133 4.29 18.10 1.23
N ALA A 134 4.54 18.84 0.16
CA ALA A 134 3.99 18.56 -1.16
C ALA A 134 4.41 17.17 -1.66
N LEU A 135 5.68 16.77 -1.47
CA LEU A 135 6.16 15.45 -1.83
C LEU A 135 5.45 14.34 -1.06
N LEU A 136 5.41 14.43 0.27
CA LEU A 136 4.81 13.38 1.12
C LEU A 136 3.30 13.25 0.90
N MET A 137 2.60 14.37 0.69
CA MET A 137 1.19 14.38 0.30
C MET A 137 1.00 13.70 -1.06
N ALA A 138 1.82 14.05 -2.04
CA ALA A 138 1.74 13.47 -3.38
C ALA A 138 2.03 11.96 -3.41
N GLU A 139 3.00 11.49 -2.66
CA GLU A 139 3.26 10.05 -2.49
C GLU A 139 2.05 9.34 -1.85
N THR A 140 1.43 9.97 -0.86
CA THR A 140 0.24 9.41 -0.21
C THR A 140 -0.95 9.37 -1.16
N HIS A 141 -1.18 10.41 -1.95
CA HIS A 141 -2.21 10.43 -3.00
C HIS A 141 -1.96 9.33 -4.05
N LEU A 142 -0.71 9.16 -4.52
CA LEU A 142 -0.40 8.10 -5.47
C LEU A 142 -0.67 6.71 -4.90
N GLY A 143 -0.19 6.43 -3.70
CA GLY A 143 -0.43 5.14 -3.04
C GLY A 143 -1.91 4.85 -2.84
N ARG A 144 -2.67 5.86 -2.40
CA ARG A 144 -4.11 5.76 -2.16
C ARG A 144 -4.88 5.54 -3.46
N GLY A 145 -4.59 6.30 -4.52
CA GLY A 145 -5.22 6.15 -5.82
C GLY A 145 -4.89 4.80 -6.49
N TRP A 146 -3.63 4.36 -6.40
CA TRP A 146 -3.20 3.08 -6.96
C TRP A 146 -3.86 1.90 -6.23
N LEU A 147 -3.86 1.93 -4.90
CA LEU A 147 -4.49 0.86 -4.12
C LEU A 147 -6.00 0.81 -4.34
N ALA A 148 -6.65 1.98 -4.43
CA ALA A 148 -8.07 2.08 -4.76
C ALA A 148 -8.38 1.51 -6.15
N PHE A 149 -7.53 1.78 -7.14
CA PHE A 149 -7.66 1.22 -8.48
C PHE A 149 -7.52 -0.31 -8.48
N LEU A 150 -6.55 -0.87 -7.77
CA LEU A 150 -6.39 -2.32 -7.64
C LEU A 150 -7.62 -2.98 -6.99
N LEU A 151 -8.14 -2.38 -5.93
CA LEU A 151 -9.36 -2.86 -5.28
C LEU A 151 -10.59 -2.76 -6.18
N TYR A 152 -10.70 -1.67 -6.93
CA TYR A 152 -11.77 -1.46 -7.89
C TYR A 152 -11.74 -2.46 -9.05
N ASP A 153 -10.56 -2.74 -9.60
CA ASP A 153 -10.37 -3.70 -10.69
C ASP A 153 -10.81 -5.12 -10.29
N PHE A 154 -10.50 -5.54 -9.05
CA PHE A 154 -10.82 -6.88 -8.58
C PHE A 154 -12.22 -7.05 -7.97
N TYR A 155 -12.74 -6.01 -7.30
CA TYR A 155 -13.98 -6.13 -6.49
C TYR A 155 -15.10 -5.19 -6.95
N GLY A 156 -14.87 -4.38 -7.99
CA GLY A 156 -15.76 -3.30 -8.35
C GLY A 156 -15.71 -2.15 -7.33
N PRO A 157 -16.66 -1.21 -7.37
CA PRO A 157 -16.72 -0.13 -6.40
C PRO A 157 -16.76 -0.65 -4.97
N ILE A 158 -15.91 -0.09 -4.10
CA ILE A 158 -15.80 -0.42 -2.69
C ILE A 158 -16.28 0.77 -1.83
N PRO A 159 -16.53 0.59 -0.53
CA PRO A 159 -16.66 1.72 0.38
C PRO A 159 -15.40 2.58 0.38
N ILE A 160 -15.55 3.90 0.22
CA ILE A 160 -14.44 4.85 0.26
C ILE A 160 -14.30 5.34 1.70
N PRO A 161 -13.17 5.07 2.39
CA PRO A 161 -13.02 5.45 3.79
C PRO A 161 -13.01 6.98 3.93
N THR A 162 -13.88 7.51 4.78
CA THR A 162 -13.90 8.94 5.11
C THR A 162 -13.06 9.24 6.35
N LEU A 163 -12.58 10.47 6.46
CA LEU A 163 -11.81 10.88 7.63
C LEU A 163 -12.69 10.89 8.89
N GLU A 164 -13.98 11.19 8.76
CA GLU A 164 -14.94 11.24 9.87
C GLU A 164 -15.09 9.85 10.50
N ASP A 165 -15.34 8.82 9.69
CA ASP A 165 -15.51 7.45 10.17
C ASP A 165 -14.22 6.92 10.82
N LEU A 166 -13.07 7.23 10.21
CA LEU A 166 -11.79 6.74 10.71
C LEU A 166 -11.34 7.41 12.02
N LYS A 167 -11.84 8.61 12.33
CA LYS A 167 -11.59 9.29 13.61
C LYS A 167 -12.48 8.81 14.73
N ASN A 168 -13.56 8.12 14.41
CA ASN A 168 -14.53 7.59 15.37
C ASN A 168 -14.60 6.04 15.31
N PRO A 169 -13.51 5.32 15.59
CA PRO A 169 -13.42 3.87 15.39
C PRO A 169 -14.33 3.04 16.32
N LEU A 170 -15.01 3.67 17.28
CA LEU A 170 -15.98 3.03 18.16
C LEU A 170 -17.40 3.09 17.61
N ASP A 171 -17.63 3.91 16.61
CA ASP A 171 -18.92 3.98 15.94
C ASP A 171 -18.98 2.83 14.91
N GLU A 172 -19.95 1.94 15.06
CA GLU A 172 -20.20 0.88 14.08
C GLU A 172 -20.87 1.48 12.84
N VAL A 173 -20.08 2.13 11.98
CA VAL A 173 -20.55 2.66 10.70
C VAL A 173 -20.40 1.58 9.63
N ILE A 174 -21.52 1.23 8.99
CA ILE A 174 -21.50 0.34 7.81
C ILE A 174 -21.62 1.22 6.57
N GLU A 175 -20.48 1.57 5.99
CA GLU A 175 -20.45 2.31 4.75
C GLU A 175 -20.94 1.46 3.58
N PRO A 176 -21.87 1.96 2.74
CA PRO A 176 -22.26 1.30 1.53
C PRO A 176 -21.11 1.32 0.51
N ARG A 177 -21.18 0.43 -0.47
CA ARG A 177 -20.29 0.53 -1.63
C ARG A 177 -20.53 1.87 -2.33
N ALA A 178 -19.47 2.53 -2.75
CA ALA A 178 -19.55 3.69 -3.61
C ALA A 178 -20.28 3.35 -4.93
N THR A 179 -20.89 4.34 -5.55
CA THR A 179 -21.33 4.22 -6.93
C THR A 179 -20.12 4.11 -7.87
N GLN A 180 -20.37 3.69 -9.11
CA GLN A 180 -19.33 3.66 -10.14
C GLN A 180 -18.71 5.05 -10.33
N GLU A 181 -19.53 6.09 -10.39
CA GLU A 181 -19.09 7.46 -10.60
C GLU A 181 -18.26 7.98 -9.41
N GLU A 182 -18.68 7.74 -8.18
CA GLU A 182 -17.92 8.13 -6.99
C GLU A 182 -16.57 7.45 -6.94
N MET A 183 -16.51 6.13 -7.24
CA MET A 183 -15.27 5.37 -7.22
C MET A 183 -14.29 5.83 -8.30
N THR A 184 -14.77 6.02 -9.52
CA THR A 184 -13.92 6.47 -10.63
C THR A 184 -13.42 7.89 -10.42
N ASN A 185 -14.28 8.80 -9.93
CA ASN A 185 -13.88 10.16 -9.57
C ASN A 185 -12.84 10.17 -8.44
N PHE A 186 -13.01 9.30 -7.43
CA PHE A 186 -12.05 9.17 -6.35
C PHE A 186 -10.68 8.74 -6.87
N ILE A 187 -10.60 7.67 -7.65
CA ILE A 187 -9.35 7.16 -8.20
C ILE A 187 -8.66 8.22 -9.08
N GLU A 188 -9.39 8.83 -10.00
CA GLU A 188 -8.84 9.85 -10.91
C GLU A 188 -8.33 11.06 -10.12
N THR A 189 -9.08 11.52 -9.11
CA THR A 189 -8.67 12.63 -8.26
C THR A 189 -7.38 12.32 -7.52
N GLU A 190 -7.30 11.18 -6.83
CA GLU A 190 -6.11 10.79 -6.08
C GLU A 190 -4.87 10.70 -6.98
N LEU A 191 -5.00 10.04 -8.12
CA LEU A 191 -3.88 9.87 -9.05
C LEU A 191 -3.44 11.21 -9.67
N THR A 192 -4.37 12.11 -9.98
CA THR A 192 -4.02 13.43 -10.54
C THR A 192 -3.46 14.39 -9.49
N GLU A 193 -3.95 14.37 -8.25
CA GLU A 193 -3.37 15.14 -7.14
C GLU A 193 -1.90 14.76 -6.89
N SER A 194 -1.56 13.48 -7.04
CA SER A 194 -0.18 13.02 -6.86
C SER A 194 0.82 13.72 -7.80
N LEU A 195 0.40 14.05 -9.02
CA LEU A 195 1.26 14.71 -10.02
C LEU A 195 1.77 16.10 -9.58
N LYS A 196 1.09 16.75 -8.63
CA LYS A 196 1.43 18.12 -8.21
C LYS A 196 2.72 18.20 -7.39
N GLY A 197 3.04 17.15 -6.62
CA GLY A 197 4.20 17.16 -5.70
C GLY A 197 5.27 16.11 -6.00
N LEU A 198 5.02 15.15 -6.89
CA LEU A 198 6.01 14.14 -7.24
C LEU A 198 7.09 14.70 -8.17
N PRO A 199 8.36 14.26 -8.02
CA PRO A 199 9.42 14.55 -8.98
C PRO A 199 9.15 13.84 -10.31
N THR A 200 9.67 14.38 -11.41
CA THR A 200 9.58 13.74 -12.74
C THR A 200 10.17 12.32 -12.67
N ARG A 201 11.34 12.19 -12.07
CA ARG A 201 11.97 10.91 -11.74
C ARG A 201 12.64 11.01 -10.37
N THR A 202 12.42 10.00 -9.53
CA THR A 202 13.06 9.97 -8.22
C THR A 202 14.53 9.59 -8.33
N THR A 203 15.36 10.15 -7.44
CA THR A 203 16.75 9.72 -7.24
C THR A 203 16.88 8.62 -6.18
N GLN A 204 15.82 8.35 -5.44
CA GLN A 204 15.75 7.30 -4.43
C GLN A 204 15.02 6.09 -5.01
N PHE A 205 15.78 5.06 -5.37
CA PHE A 205 15.22 3.84 -5.94
C PHE A 205 14.15 3.25 -5.03
N GLY A 206 13.00 2.89 -5.59
CA GLY A 206 11.84 2.39 -4.83
C GLY A 206 10.88 3.46 -4.30
N ARG A 207 11.18 4.77 -4.44
CA ARG A 207 10.22 5.84 -4.13
C ARG A 207 9.33 6.14 -5.34
N PHE A 208 8.17 6.72 -5.07
CA PHE A 208 7.21 7.11 -6.09
C PHE A 208 7.65 8.36 -6.87
N ASP A 209 7.33 8.40 -8.16
CA ASP A 209 7.57 9.51 -9.04
C ASP A 209 6.45 9.68 -10.07
N LYS A 210 6.53 10.73 -10.90
CA LYS A 210 5.52 10.99 -11.95
C LYS A 210 5.49 9.88 -13.00
N GLY A 211 6.60 9.21 -13.25
CA GLY A 211 6.64 8.09 -14.19
C GLY A 211 5.71 6.96 -13.76
N LEU A 212 5.75 6.59 -12.48
CA LEU A 212 4.81 5.63 -11.91
C LEU A 212 3.38 6.18 -11.95
N ALA A 213 3.15 7.43 -11.54
CA ALA A 213 1.81 8.03 -11.51
C ALA A 213 1.14 8.03 -12.89
N TYR A 214 1.84 8.45 -13.94
CA TYR A 214 1.33 8.38 -15.31
C TYR A 214 1.12 6.95 -15.81
N THR A 215 1.95 6.01 -15.39
CA THR A 215 1.76 4.59 -15.73
C THR A 215 0.46 4.05 -15.12
N ILE A 216 0.18 4.37 -13.85
CA ILE A 216 -1.06 3.94 -13.20
C ILE A 216 -2.27 4.65 -13.80
N LEU A 217 -2.19 5.96 -14.06
CA LEU A 217 -3.23 6.71 -14.76
C LEU A 217 -3.52 6.12 -16.14
N MET A 218 -2.49 5.77 -16.91
CA MET A 218 -2.66 5.14 -18.23
C MET A 218 -3.42 3.83 -18.11
N LYS A 219 -3.04 2.96 -17.17
CA LYS A 219 -3.73 1.69 -16.92
C LYS A 219 -5.18 1.90 -16.49
N TYR A 220 -5.41 2.86 -15.59
CA TYR A 220 -6.75 3.24 -15.14
C TYR A 220 -7.62 3.74 -16.31
N TYR A 221 -7.12 4.65 -17.15
CA TYR A 221 -7.88 5.14 -18.30
C TYR A 221 -8.11 4.06 -19.36
N MET A 222 -7.19 3.11 -19.53
CA MET A 222 -7.42 1.94 -20.39
C MET A 222 -8.55 1.06 -19.84
N HIS A 223 -8.59 0.84 -18.52
CA HIS A 223 -9.66 0.11 -17.85
C HIS A 223 -11.02 0.79 -18.07
N GLU A 224 -11.09 2.10 -17.89
CA GLU A 224 -12.30 2.90 -18.14
C GLU A 224 -12.58 3.16 -19.64
N LYS A 225 -11.78 2.57 -20.53
CA LYS A 225 -11.89 2.73 -21.99
C LYS A 225 -11.78 4.19 -22.47
N ASN A 226 -11.15 5.04 -21.67
CA ASN A 226 -10.82 6.43 -22.05
C ASN A 226 -9.47 6.45 -22.78
N TRP A 227 -9.51 6.02 -24.03
CA TRP A 227 -8.30 5.85 -24.87
C TRP A 227 -7.54 7.15 -25.09
N ALA A 228 -8.24 8.27 -25.17
CA ALA A 228 -7.61 9.59 -25.38
C ALA A 228 -6.73 9.97 -24.19
N LYS A 229 -7.25 9.89 -22.95
CA LYS A 229 -6.47 10.18 -21.76
C LYS A 229 -5.36 9.12 -21.53
N ALA A 230 -5.59 7.87 -21.87
CA ALA A 230 -4.57 6.84 -21.82
C ALA A 230 -3.40 7.16 -22.77
N GLU A 231 -3.70 7.59 -24.01
CA GLU A 231 -2.68 8.02 -24.97
C GLU A 231 -1.91 9.24 -24.47
N GLU A 232 -2.57 10.24 -23.88
CA GLU A 232 -1.90 11.40 -23.28
C GLU A 232 -0.89 11.00 -22.22
N CYS A 233 -1.26 10.11 -21.30
CA CYS A 233 -0.35 9.57 -20.28
C CYS A 233 0.84 8.82 -20.91
N GLY A 234 0.60 8.00 -21.92
CA GLY A 234 1.65 7.28 -22.64
C GLY A 234 2.62 8.22 -23.35
N ARG A 235 2.11 9.28 -24.01
CA ARG A 235 2.95 10.31 -24.65
C ARG A 235 3.77 11.10 -23.62
N GLU A 236 3.22 11.33 -22.43
CA GLU A 236 3.96 11.96 -21.34
C GLU A 236 5.19 11.13 -20.96
N LEU A 237 5.01 9.81 -20.74
CA LEU A 237 6.08 8.88 -20.39
C LEU A 237 7.21 8.78 -21.44
N LEU A 238 6.91 9.07 -22.71
CA LEU A 238 7.90 9.05 -23.79
C LEU A 238 8.77 10.31 -23.87
N LYS A 239 8.50 11.33 -23.07
CA LYS A 239 9.34 12.53 -23.03
C LYS A 239 10.74 12.20 -22.48
N ALA A 240 11.74 12.85 -23.06
CA ALA A 240 13.16 12.58 -22.73
C ALA A 240 13.49 12.83 -21.25
N GLU A 241 12.75 13.71 -20.57
CA GLU A 241 12.97 14.03 -19.16
C GLU A 241 12.72 12.86 -18.20
N TYR A 242 11.90 11.87 -18.60
CA TYR A 242 11.69 10.64 -17.80
C TYR A 242 12.83 9.63 -17.99
N GLY A 243 13.56 9.70 -19.09
CA GLY A 243 14.68 8.80 -19.36
C GLY A 243 14.31 7.33 -19.56
N TYR A 244 13.03 7.03 -19.83
CA TYR A 244 12.60 5.67 -20.14
C TYR A 244 12.94 5.27 -21.56
N GLY A 245 13.15 3.99 -21.78
CA GLY A 245 13.44 3.44 -23.10
C GLY A 245 13.69 1.94 -23.04
N LEU A 246 13.67 1.29 -24.19
CA LEU A 246 13.93 -0.14 -24.28
C LEU A 246 15.42 -0.44 -24.16
N MET A 247 15.76 -1.52 -23.48
CA MET A 247 17.12 -2.08 -23.49
C MET A 247 17.43 -2.67 -24.85
N ASP A 248 18.70 -2.65 -25.24
CA ASP A 248 19.13 -3.17 -26.55
C ASP A 248 18.95 -4.68 -26.67
N ARG A 249 19.06 -5.39 -25.54
CA ARG A 249 18.86 -6.83 -25.48
C ARG A 249 17.88 -7.16 -24.35
N TYR A 250 16.86 -7.94 -24.67
CA TYR A 250 15.84 -8.38 -23.70
C TYR A 250 16.43 -9.10 -22.47
N ALA A 251 17.46 -9.92 -22.67
CA ALA A 251 18.12 -10.64 -21.58
C ALA A 251 18.80 -9.71 -20.55
N ASP A 252 19.22 -8.51 -20.97
CA ASP A 252 19.92 -7.57 -20.10
C ASP A 252 18.98 -6.92 -19.07
N ILE A 253 17.66 -6.95 -19.30
CA ILE A 253 16.64 -6.46 -18.32
C ILE A 253 16.73 -7.20 -16.99
N PHE A 254 17.11 -8.49 -17.03
CA PHE A 254 17.03 -9.42 -15.89
C PHE A 254 18.38 -9.72 -15.24
N THR A 255 19.41 -8.94 -15.52
CA THR A 255 20.73 -9.15 -14.93
C THR A 255 20.95 -8.22 -13.74
N LEU A 256 21.73 -8.67 -12.75
CA LEU A 256 22.04 -7.89 -11.55
C LEU A 256 22.79 -6.59 -11.89
N GLU A 257 23.61 -6.58 -12.94
CA GLU A 257 24.38 -5.42 -13.40
C GLU A 257 23.47 -4.31 -13.95
N ASN A 258 22.23 -4.65 -14.33
CA ASN A 258 21.26 -3.74 -14.92
C ASN A 258 20.06 -3.48 -14.01
N GLU A 259 20.17 -3.70 -12.72
CA GLU A 259 19.14 -3.28 -11.77
C GLU A 259 18.88 -1.78 -11.92
N GLY A 260 17.61 -1.39 -11.95
CA GLY A 260 17.21 0.00 -12.17
C GLY A 260 17.44 0.51 -13.59
N ASN A 261 17.51 -0.38 -14.60
CA ASN A 261 17.66 0.01 -16.00
C ASN A 261 16.51 0.89 -16.51
N LYS A 262 16.68 1.44 -17.72
CA LYS A 262 15.74 2.42 -18.30
C LYS A 262 14.35 1.90 -18.64
N GLU A 263 14.10 0.59 -18.61
CA GLU A 263 12.75 0.02 -18.78
C GLU A 263 11.98 -0.03 -17.45
N ILE A 264 12.67 0.00 -16.30
CA ILE A 264 12.04 -0.11 -14.99
C ILE A 264 11.45 1.24 -14.59
N ILE A 265 10.14 1.27 -14.41
CA ILE A 265 9.41 2.45 -13.94
C ILE A 265 9.33 2.45 -12.41
N PHE A 266 9.04 1.30 -11.80
CA PHE A 266 8.98 1.13 -10.36
C PHE A 266 9.47 -0.27 -9.99
N ALA A 267 10.15 -0.37 -8.86
CA ALA A 267 10.57 -1.65 -8.29
C ALA A 267 10.38 -1.67 -6.78
N CYS A 268 9.91 -2.80 -6.26
CA CYS A 268 10.04 -3.12 -4.84
C CYS A 268 11.49 -3.49 -4.58
N THR A 269 12.13 -2.72 -3.72
CA THR A 269 13.53 -2.98 -3.35
C THR A 269 13.61 -4.10 -2.33
N GLU A 270 14.50 -5.02 -2.59
CA GLU A 270 14.81 -6.15 -1.71
C GLU A 270 16.25 -6.01 -1.21
N GLU A 271 16.48 -6.32 0.06
CA GLU A 271 17.80 -6.30 0.64
C GLU A 271 18.05 -7.58 1.43
N ARG A 272 19.17 -8.20 1.17
CA ARG A 272 19.56 -9.45 1.85
C ARG A 272 19.58 -9.27 3.37
N GLY A 273 18.83 -10.12 4.06
CA GLY A 273 18.74 -10.13 5.53
C GLY A 273 17.74 -9.15 6.13
N THR A 274 17.13 -8.27 5.31
CA THR A 274 16.16 -7.28 5.78
C THR A 274 14.77 -7.54 5.20
N ASN A 275 14.69 -7.73 3.90
CA ASN A 275 13.43 -7.96 3.19
C ASN A 275 13.70 -8.92 2.03
N LEU A 276 13.18 -10.13 2.11
CA LEU A 276 13.38 -11.18 1.12
C LEU A 276 12.08 -11.48 0.40
N GLN A 277 12.15 -11.53 -0.90
CA GLN A 277 11.08 -12.08 -1.72
C GLN A 277 11.35 -13.57 -1.98
N LEU A 278 10.28 -14.34 -2.20
CA LEU A 278 10.36 -15.79 -2.40
C LEU A 278 9.89 -16.22 -3.80
N TRP A 279 9.96 -15.32 -4.78
CA TRP A 279 9.54 -15.62 -6.17
C TRP A 279 10.26 -16.84 -6.74
N HIS A 280 11.53 -17.03 -6.42
CA HIS A 280 12.30 -18.18 -6.88
C HIS A 280 11.74 -19.50 -6.34
N ASP A 281 11.35 -19.53 -5.05
CA ASP A 281 10.78 -20.72 -4.42
C ASP A 281 9.41 -21.08 -5.02
N HIS A 282 8.67 -20.08 -5.50
CA HIS A 282 7.36 -20.26 -6.13
C HIS A 282 7.44 -20.54 -7.65
N ALA A 283 8.44 -19.99 -8.33
CA ALA A 283 8.57 -20.10 -9.79
C ALA A 283 9.40 -21.31 -10.25
N LEU A 284 10.27 -21.84 -9.39
CA LEU A 284 11.16 -22.94 -9.74
C LEU A 284 10.58 -24.32 -9.38
N PRO A 285 10.92 -25.38 -10.14
CA PRO A 285 10.50 -26.74 -9.81
C PRO A 285 10.91 -27.13 -8.39
N GLY A 286 10.05 -27.87 -7.67
CA GLY A 286 10.27 -28.23 -6.27
C GLY A 286 11.54 -29.07 -5.99
N ASN A 287 12.19 -29.60 -7.02
CA ASN A 287 13.47 -30.29 -6.95
C ASN A 287 14.68 -29.41 -7.30
N TYR A 288 14.47 -28.12 -7.56
CA TYR A 288 15.57 -27.18 -7.79
C TYR A 288 16.31 -26.89 -6.47
N PRO A 289 17.65 -26.92 -6.44
CA PRO A 289 18.43 -26.91 -5.19
C PRO A 289 18.50 -25.54 -4.47
N THR A 290 17.57 -24.64 -4.71
CA THR A 290 17.53 -23.31 -4.06
C THR A 290 16.87 -23.30 -2.69
N LYS A 291 16.30 -24.40 -2.22
CA LYS A 291 15.80 -24.47 -0.83
C LYS A 291 16.94 -24.16 0.12
N ASN A 292 16.98 -22.94 0.64
CA ASN A 292 17.96 -22.38 1.57
C ASN A 292 19.16 -21.64 0.95
N ALA A 293 19.24 -21.44 -0.34
CA ALA A 293 20.15 -20.44 -0.86
C ALA A 293 19.49 -19.06 -0.65
N SER A 294 19.70 -18.47 0.52
CA SER A 294 19.60 -17.02 0.67
C SER A 294 20.62 -16.41 -0.30
N ILE A 295 20.16 -16.10 -1.51
CA ILE A 295 20.91 -15.32 -2.49
C ILE A 295 20.94 -13.89 -2.02
#